data_b9d4e96fc46c85abd7bb970b6549ed3c
#
_entry.id   b9d4e96fc46c85abd7bb970b6549ed3c
#
_cell.length_a   1.000
_cell.length_b   1.000
_cell.length_c   1.000
_cell.angle_alpha   90.00
_cell.angle_beta   90.00
_cell.angle_gamma   90.00
#
_symmetry.space_group_name_H-M   'P 1'
#
loop_
_entity.id
_entity.type
_entity.pdbx_description
1 polymer ?
#
loop_
_entity_poly.entity_id
_entity_poly.type
_entity_poly.pdbx_seq_one_letter_code
_entity_poly.pdbx_strand_id
1 'polypeptide(L)'
;MHREKQSENRPHFSNRSEYVPSYGYREQPTKTEQRLYGELVRPTEASQVLTTPVVEQQLPQTSDAGYLRALALIENKALLLQQNQQFYLMSLAKLQTLNYELTLQQGEISQQPLLIPIIFRLDEKQFEQWQKQKTYFQQSGFEFIENEAQLRLTLNKVPAILRTQNLQKCVVSQLAEHLENMPDFLTALCHTLEMKPIQVLADAVSLLSETERLLNKTHQEKFNTLLKPINWQPFLSDL
;
A
#
# COMPACT_ATOMS: atom_id res chain seq x y z
N MET A 1 -65.66 -1.49 -51.59
CA MET A 1 -66.15 -1.75 -50.19
C MET A 1 -65.76 -3.15 -49.80
N HIS A 2 -64.67 -3.32 -49.08
CA HIS A 2 -64.44 -4.42 -48.19
C HIS A 2 -63.34 -4.05 -47.19
N ARG A 3 -63.69 -4.07 -45.94
CA ARG A 3 -62.89 -3.70 -44.78
C ARG A 3 -62.28 -5.00 -44.29
N GLU A 4 -60.99 -5.21 -44.43
CA GLU A 4 -60.27 -6.26 -43.77
C GLU A 4 -59.76 -5.81 -42.40
N LYS A 5 -60.17 -6.55 -41.38
CA LYS A 5 -59.69 -6.42 -40.00
C LYS A 5 -58.38 -7.18 -39.86
N GLN A 6 -57.31 -6.47 -39.59
CA GLN A 6 -56.08 -7.10 -39.08
C GLN A 6 -56.20 -7.37 -37.59
N SER A 7 -56.07 -8.65 -37.23
CA SER A 7 -56.04 -9.12 -35.88
C SER A 7 -54.61 -8.90 -35.29
N GLU A 8 -54.51 -8.16 -34.22
CA GLU A 8 -53.28 -8.04 -33.44
C GLU A 8 -53.02 -9.35 -32.69
N ASN A 9 -51.90 -10.00 -33.01
CA ASN A 9 -51.36 -11.11 -32.27
C ASN A 9 -50.41 -10.55 -31.19
N ARG A 10 -50.90 -10.51 -29.93
CA ARG A 10 -50.04 -10.24 -28.76
C ARG A 10 -49.50 -11.57 -28.23
N PRO A 11 -48.19 -11.72 -28.02
CA PRO A 11 -47.65 -12.88 -27.34
C PRO A 11 -47.95 -12.79 -25.83
N HIS A 12 -48.60 -13.81 -25.32
CA HIS A 12 -48.88 -14.05 -23.91
C HIS A 12 -47.59 -14.48 -23.24
N PHE A 13 -46.99 -13.59 -22.42
CA PHE A 13 -45.94 -13.97 -21.47
C PHE A 13 -46.60 -14.39 -20.15
N SER A 14 -46.78 -15.68 -19.98
CA SER A 14 -47.03 -16.30 -18.68
C SER A 14 -45.82 -17.16 -18.37
N ASN A 15 -45.02 -16.73 -17.41
CA ASN A 15 -44.40 -17.59 -16.38
C ASN A 15 -43.62 -16.72 -15.41
N ARG A 16 -44.34 -16.28 -14.42
CA ARG A 16 -43.76 -15.76 -13.18
C ARG A 16 -43.45 -16.99 -12.33
N SER A 17 -42.25 -17.52 -12.43
CA SER A 17 -41.76 -18.51 -11.48
C SER A 17 -41.46 -17.78 -10.18
N GLU A 18 -42.26 -17.97 -9.17
CA GLU A 18 -42.01 -17.55 -7.79
C GLU A 18 -40.78 -18.29 -7.30
N TYR A 19 -39.69 -17.52 -7.10
CA TYR A 19 -38.51 -18.00 -6.41
C TYR A 19 -38.81 -18.06 -4.92
N VAL A 20 -39.16 -19.25 -4.44
CA VAL A 20 -39.23 -19.52 -3.00
C VAL A 20 -37.81 -19.79 -2.52
N PRO A 21 -37.23 -18.97 -1.65
CA PRO A 21 -35.95 -19.29 -1.05
C PRO A 21 -36.11 -20.51 -0.16
N SER A 22 -35.52 -21.62 -0.56
CA SER A 22 -35.37 -22.81 0.27
C SER A 22 -34.47 -22.46 1.42
N TYR A 23 -35.02 -22.22 2.61
CA TYR A 23 -34.29 -22.21 3.86
C TYR A 23 -33.74 -23.60 4.10
N GLY A 24 -32.45 -23.79 3.78
CA GLY A 24 -31.73 -25.01 4.07
C GLY A 24 -31.88 -25.35 5.55
N TYR A 25 -32.35 -26.57 5.81
CA TYR A 25 -32.36 -27.17 7.14
C TYR A 25 -30.94 -27.07 7.69
N ARG A 26 -30.76 -26.30 8.79
CA ARG A 26 -29.57 -26.38 9.62
C ARG A 26 -29.59 -27.77 10.24
N GLU A 27 -28.75 -28.66 9.77
CA GLU A 27 -28.49 -29.92 10.44
C GLU A 27 -28.04 -29.60 11.86
N GLN A 28 -28.75 -30.12 12.84
CA GLN A 28 -28.35 -30.00 14.24
C GLN A 28 -27.04 -30.76 14.39
N PRO A 29 -26.04 -30.19 15.10
CA PRO A 29 -24.75 -30.83 15.25
C PRO A 29 -24.93 -32.22 15.88
N THR A 30 -24.23 -33.19 15.33
CA THR A 30 -24.30 -34.58 15.78
C THR A 30 -23.82 -34.70 17.22
N LYS A 31 -24.28 -35.74 17.93
CA LYS A 31 -23.87 -36.00 19.32
C LYS A 31 -22.34 -36.09 19.48
N THR A 32 -21.62 -36.47 18.42
CA THR A 32 -20.16 -36.55 18.37
C THR A 32 -19.52 -35.15 18.33
N GLU A 33 -20.09 -34.24 17.53
CA GLU A 33 -19.61 -32.85 17.47
C GLU A 33 -19.89 -32.09 18.76
N GLN A 34 -21.07 -32.30 19.36
CA GLN A 34 -21.39 -31.72 20.67
C GLN A 34 -20.44 -32.22 21.79
N ARG A 35 -19.96 -33.46 21.70
CA ARG A 35 -19.01 -34.02 22.65
C ARG A 35 -17.62 -33.47 22.49
N LEU A 36 -17.16 -33.25 21.23
CA LEU A 36 -15.89 -32.61 20.92
C LEU A 36 -15.87 -31.14 21.37
N TYR A 37 -16.96 -30.40 21.15
CA TYR A 37 -17.09 -29.02 21.66
C TYR A 37 -17.14 -28.99 23.20
N GLY A 38 -17.78 -29.96 23.84
CA GLY A 38 -17.81 -30.08 25.31
C GLY A 38 -16.45 -30.35 25.94
N GLU A 39 -15.56 -31.07 25.26
CA GLU A 39 -14.18 -31.30 25.71
C GLU A 39 -13.29 -30.07 25.55
N LEU A 40 -13.50 -29.28 24.52
CA LEU A 40 -12.75 -28.04 24.28
C LEU A 40 -13.13 -26.90 25.25
N VAL A 41 -14.32 -26.93 25.82
CA VAL A 41 -14.83 -25.90 26.75
C VAL A 41 -14.74 -26.29 28.22
N ARG A 42 -14.26 -27.49 28.55
CA ARG A 42 -14.05 -27.83 29.94
C ARG A 42 -12.86 -27.03 30.50
N PRO A 43 -13.07 -26.17 31.53
CA PRO A 43 -11.94 -25.62 32.27
C PRO A 43 -11.26 -26.77 32.97
N THR A 44 -9.98 -26.92 32.72
CA THR A 44 -9.13 -27.89 33.46
C THR A 44 -9.00 -27.36 34.88
N GLU A 45 -9.91 -27.77 35.76
CA GLU A 45 -9.70 -27.66 37.20
C GLU A 45 -8.64 -28.73 37.61
N ALA A 46 -7.42 -28.27 37.66
CA ALA A 46 -6.39 -28.96 38.42
C ALA A 46 -5.84 -27.98 39.46
N SER A 47 -6.56 -27.89 40.56
CA SER A 47 -6.02 -27.32 41.79
C SER A 47 -4.81 -28.13 42.24
N GLN A 48 -3.64 -27.54 42.13
CA GLN A 48 -2.56 -27.76 43.10
C GLN A 48 -1.89 -26.43 43.38
N VAL A 49 -2.21 -25.90 44.54
CA VAL A 49 -1.51 -24.80 45.17
C VAL A 49 -0.08 -25.29 45.47
N LEU A 50 0.83 -24.97 44.56
CA LEU A 50 2.26 -24.96 44.85
C LEU A 50 2.67 -23.48 44.84
N THR A 51 2.87 -22.98 46.06
CA THR A 51 3.60 -21.75 46.33
C THR A 51 5.00 -21.87 45.74
N THR A 52 5.13 -21.41 44.48
CA THR A 52 6.44 -21.12 43.91
C THR A 52 6.69 -19.63 44.05
N PRO A 53 7.92 -19.20 44.41
CA PRO A 53 8.26 -17.79 44.54
C PRO A 53 7.96 -17.08 43.21
N VAL A 54 7.45 -15.88 43.32
CA VAL A 54 7.31 -14.93 42.18
C VAL A 54 8.70 -14.80 41.55
N VAL A 55 8.95 -15.62 40.56
CA VAL A 55 10.00 -15.34 39.61
C VAL A 55 9.43 -14.20 38.77
N GLU A 56 9.87 -12.98 39.03
CA GLU A 56 9.81 -11.91 38.06
C GLU A 56 10.28 -12.52 36.74
N GLN A 57 9.32 -12.81 35.86
CA GLN A 57 9.64 -13.10 34.48
C GLN A 57 10.28 -11.80 33.93
N GLN A 58 11.59 -11.72 34.10
CA GLN A 58 12.39 -10.85 33.26
C GLN A 58 12.03 -11.27 31.83
N LEU A 59 11.22 -10.42 31.21
CA LEU A 59 11.09 -10.40 29.75
C LEU A 59 12.50 -10.57 29.19
N PRO A 60 12.74 -11.52 28.26
CA PRO A 60 14.05 -11.67 27.68
C PRO A 60 14.49 -10.29 27.22
N GLN A 61 15.48 -9.73 27.88
CA GLN A 61 16.24 -8.61 27.39
C GLN A 61 17.02 -9.16 26.20
N THR A 62 16.31 -9.32 25.06
CA THR A 62 16.99 -9.36 23.79
C THR A 62 17.75 -8.05 23.74
N SER A 63 19.04 -8.14 23.70
CA SER A 63 19.95 -7.05 23.44
C SER A 63 19.58 -6.45 22.07
N ASP A 64 18.59 -5.56 22.06
CA ASP A 64 18.14 -4.78 20.91
C ASP A 64 19.18 -3.69 20.57
N ALA A 65 20.44 -4.09 20.57
CA ALA A 65 21.50 -3.21 20.14
C ALA A 65 21.38 -3.01 18.61
N GLY A 66 20.64 -2.00 18.23
CA GLY A 66 20.69 -1.49 16.86
C GLY A 66 19.37 -1.39 16.08
N TYR A 67 18.31 -2.06 16.50
CA TYR A 67 17.04 -2.02 15.75
C TYR A 67 16.20 -0.79 16.10
N LEU A 68 15.58 -0.17 15.08
CA LEU A 68 14.57 0.86 15.28
C LEU A 68 13.27 0.23 15.76
N ARG A 69 12.82 0.62 16.95
CA ARG A 69 11.56 0.17 17.51
C ARG A 69 10.50 1.27 17.38
N ALA A 70 9.42 0.99 16.68
CA ALA A 70 8.28 1.90 16.61
C ALA A 70 7.45 1.82 17.89
N LEU A 71 7.20 2.97 18.51
CA LEU A 71 6.49 3.07 19.78
C LEU A 71 5.06 3.59 19.61
N ALA A 72 4.90 4.65 18.83
CA ALA A 72 3.60 5.31 18.68
C ALA A 72 3.50 6.07 17.35
N LEU A 73 2.26 6.23 16.92
CA LEU A 73 1.89 7.12 15.82
C LEU A 73 1.46 8.47 16.40
N ILE A 74 2.12 9.54 15.99
CA ILE A 74 1.87 10.90 16.47
C ILE A 74 1.08 11.68 15.42
N GLU A 75 -0.15 12.09 15.75
CA GLU A 75 -1.05 12.87 14.90
C GLU A 75 -1.22 12.32 13.48
N ASN A 76 -1.05 11.02 13.28
CA ASN A 76 -1.05 10.39 11.95
C ASN A 76 -0.05 11.00 10.95
N LYS A 77 0.96 11.74 11.44
CA LYS A 77 1.97 12.45 10.64
C LYS A 77 3.38 11.96 10.87
N ALA A 78 3.67 11.50 12.09
CA ALA A 78 5.01 11.08 12.47
C ALA A 78 4.97 9.76 13.26
N LEU A 79 6.05 9.01 13.15
CA LEU A 79 6.31 7.80 13.91
C LEU A 79 7.32 8.12 15.01
N LEU A 80 6.95 7.83 16.26
CA LEU A 80 7.87 7.87 17.41
C LEU A 80 8.66 6.56 17.41
N LEU A 81 9.97 6.67 17.36
CA LEU A 81 10.92 5.56 17.28
C LEU A 81 11.87 5.58 18.46
N GLN A 82 12.36 4.41 18.85
CA GLN A 82 13.41 4.23 19.84
C GLN A 82 14.55 3.40 19.27
N GLN A 83 15.78 3.83 19.50
CA GLN A 83 17.01 3.09 19.20
C GLN A 83 18.07 3.42 20.26
N ASN A 84 18.71 2.44 20.85
CA ASN A 84 19.79 2.62 21.81
C ASN A 84 19.46 3.63 22.93
N GLN A 85 18.26 3.55 23.52
CA GLN A 85 17.75 4.48 24.55
C GLN A 85 17.52 5.93 24.08
N GLN A 86 17.72 6.22 22.81
CA GLN A 86 17.38 7.49 22.21
C GLN A 86 16.03 7.41 21.49
N PHE A 87 15.32 8.54 21.48
CA PHE A 87 14.04 8.67 20.82
C PHE A 87 14.15 9.56 19.59
N TYR A 88 13.41 9.20 18.56
CA TYR A 88 13.40 9.89 17.28
C TYR A 88 11.98 10.10 16.80
N LEU A 89 11.75 11.19 16.07
CA LEU A 89 10.56 11.38 15.24
C LEU A 89 10.93 11.21 13.78
N MET A 90 10.12 10.45 13.06
CA MET A 90 10.22 10.25 11.63
C MET A 90 8.92 10.66 10.93
N SER A 91 9.00 11.55 9.95
CA SER A 91 7.84 11.95 9.17
C SER A 91 7.37 10.79 8.28
N LEU A 92 6.10 10.40 8.40
CA LEU A 92 5.50 9.35 7.59
C LEU A 92 5.45 9.72 6.10
N ALA A 93 5.17 10.97 5.76
CA ALA A 93 5.17 11.41 4.37
C ALA A 93 6.56 11.26 3.73
N LYS A 94 7.63 11.64 4.46
CA LYS A 94 9.01 11.47 3.97
C LYS A 94 9.40 10.00 3.87
N LEU A 95 8.95 9.17 4.82
CA LEU A 95 9.18 7.73 4.76
C LEU A 95 8.47 7.09 3.56
N GLN A 96 7.22 7.49 3.27
CA GLN A 96 6.50 7.04 2.08
C GLN A 96 7.22 7.47 0.79
N THR A 97 7.68 8.72 0.72
CA THR A 97 8.45 9.21 -0.44
C THR A 97 9.70 8.36 -0.67
N LEU A 98 10.46 8.09 0.40
CA LEU A 98 11.65 7.25 0.32
C LEU A 98 11.31 5.82 -0.12
N ASN A 99 10.24 5.24 0.42
CA ASN A 99 9.76 3.91 0.01
C ASN A 99 9.42 3.85 -1.48
N TYR A 100 8.72 4.85 -2.01
CA TYR A 100 8.44 4.96 -3.46
C TYR A 100 9.73 5.04 -4.28
N GLU A 101 10.66 5.92 -3.89
CA GLU A 101 11.94 6.04 -4.59
C GLU A 101 12.72 4.71 -4.63
N LEU A 102 12.85 4.06 -3.47
CA LEU A 102 13.57 2.79 -3.35
C LEU A 102 12.90 1.68 -4.17
N THR A 103 11.58 1.61 -4.14
CA THR A 103 10.83 0.59 -4.91
C THR A 103 10.99 0.81 -6.42
N LEU A 104 10.98 2.06 -6.88
CA LEU A 104 11.11 2.40 -8.30
C LEU A 104 12.56 2.32 -8.82
N GLN A 105 13.54 2.14 -7.93
CA GLN A 105 14.95 1.92 -8.28
C GLN A 105 15.35 0.44 -8.27
N GLN A 106 14.43 -0.46 -7.93
CA GLN A 106 14.75 -1.89 -7.95
C GLN A 106 14.99 -2.39 -9.38
N GLY A 107 15.90 -3.36 -9.52
CA GLY A 107 16.20 -3.97 -10.83
C GLY A 107 15.01 -4.71 -11.45
N GLU A 108 14.14 -5.30 -10.61
CA GLU A 108 12.90 -5.96 -11.02
C GLU A 108 11.71 -5.27 -10.36
N ILE A 109 11.06 -4.36 -11.10
CA ILE A 109 9.88 -3.65 -10.63
C ILE A 109 8.64 -4.46 -11.00
N SER A 110 7.83 -4.80 -9.99
CA SER A 110 6.54 -5.42 -10.20
C SER A 110 5.63 -4.48 -10.99
N GLN A 111 5.21 -4.93 -12.19
CA GLN A 111 4.33 -4.18 -13.07
C GLN A 111 2.91 -4.72 -13.02
N GLN A 112 1.92 -3.84 -13.20
CA GLN A 112 0.52 -4.22 -13.34
C GLN A 112 -0.06 -3.62 -14.62
N PRO A 113 -0.77 -4.43 -15.43
CA PRO A 113 -1.50 -3.93 -16.59
C PRO A 113 -2.67 -3.06 -16.15
N LEU A 114 -2.93 -2.00 -16.91
CA LEU A 114 -4.13 -1.19 -16.75
C LEU A 114 -5.31 -1.90 -17.44
N LEU A 115 -6.46 -1.97 -16.78
CA LEU A 115 -7.69 -2.50 -17.38
C LEU A 115 -8.13 -1.66 -18.58
N ILE A 116 -7.93 -0.34 -18.48
CA ILE A 116 -8.19 0.62 -19.55
C ILE A 116 -6.90 1.39 -19.76
N PRO A 117 -6.24 1.27 -20.92
CA PRO A 117 -5.05 2.05 -21.24
C PRO A 117 -5.33 3.56 -21.21
N ILE A 118 -4.35 4.33 -20.73
CA ILE A 118 -4.46 5.80 -20.71
C ILE A 118 -3.77 6.35 -21.93
N ILE A 119 -4.49 7.19 -22.68
CA ILE A 119 -4.00 7.78 -23.91
C ILE A 119 -3.63 9.24 -23.66
N PHE A 120 -2.39 9.61 -23.98
CA PHE A 120 -1.88 10.98 -23.95
C PHE A 120 -1.71 11.47 -25.39
N ARG A 121 -2.24 12.64 -25.66
CA ARG A 121 -1.96 13.39 -26.89
C ARG A 121 -0.98 14.49 -26.52
N LEU A 122 0.19 14.45 -27.12
CA LEU A 122 1.30 15.35 -26.81
C LEU A 122 1.39 16.45 -27.87
N ASP A 123 1.92 17.60 -27.48
CA ASP A 123 2.46 18.56 -28.43
C ASP A 123 3.91 18.17 -28.80
N GLU A 124 4.51 18.88 -29.75
CA GLU A 124 5.87 18.60 -30.25
C GLU A 124 6.90 18.69 -29.11
N LYS A 125 6.79 19.70 -28.24
CA LYS A 125 7.71 19.89 -27.09
C LYS A 125 7.60 18.77 -26.08
N GLN A 126 6.39 18.36 -25.75
CA GLN A 126 6.15 17.23 -24.85
C GLN A 126 6.67 15.92 -25.45
N PHE A 127 6.54 15.75 -26.76
CA PHE A 127 7.06 14.57 -27.43
C PHE A 127 8.60 14.55 -27.47
N GLU A 128 9.24 15.70 -27.65
CA GLU A 128 10.69 15.81 -27.50
C GLU A 128 11.16 15.47 -26.08
N GLN A 129 10.44 15.93 -25.05
CA GLN A 129 10.74 15.56 -23.66
C GLN A 129 10.51 14.06 -23.41
N TRP A 130 9.44 13.50 -23.99
CA TRP A 130 9.23 12.05 -23.95
C TRP A 130 10.41 11.28 -24.52
N GLN A 131 10.92 11.66 -25.68
CA GLN A 131 12.07 10.96 -26.30
C GLN A 131 13.31 10.97 -25.39
N LYS A 132 13.51 12.03 -24.62
CA LYS A 132 14.62 12.13 -23.65
C LYS A 132 14.37 11.29 -22.38
N GLN A 133 13.13 11.21 -21.93
CA GLN A 133 12.74 10.61 -20.66
C GLN A 133 12.23 9.17 -20.77
N LYS A 134 11.94 8.66 -21.96
CA LYS A 134 11.32 7.34 -22.15
C LYS A 134 12.08 6.21 -21.48
N THR A 135 13.42 6.29 -21.45
CA THR A 135 14.25 5.30 -20.75
C THR A 135 14.05 5.33 -19.25
N TYR A 136 13.86 6.51 -18.64
CA TYR A 136 13.59 6.64 -17.21
C TYR A 136 12.21 6.06 -16.85
N PHE A 137 11.19 6.32 -17.67
CA PHE A 137 9.88 5.68 -17.49
C PHE A 137 9.97 4.16 -17.58
N GLN A 138 10.67 3.60 -18.56
CA GLN A 138 10.86 2.17 -18.72
C GLN A 138 11.59 1.56 -17.52
N GLN A 139 12.69 2.18 -17.08
CA GLN A 139 13.46 1.74 -15.92
C GLN A 139 12.65 1.82 -14.62
N SER A 140 11.69 2.76 -14.53
CA SER A 140 10.75 2.86 -13.39
C SER A 140 9.53 1.94 -13.53
N GLY A 141 9.49 1.04 -14.52
CA GLY A 141 8.43 0.05 -14.66
C GLY A 141 7.16 0.52 -15.37
N PHE A 142 7.20 1.63 -16.12
CA PHE A 142 6.11 2.03 -16.99
C PHE A 142 6.27 1.39 -18.37
N GLU A 143 5.15 0.95 -18.96
CA GLU A 143 5.12 0.43 -20.33
C GLU A 143 4.20 1.27 -21.19
N PHE A 144 4.79 1.92 -22.18
CA PHE A 144 4.08 2.74 -23.14
C PHE A 144 4.18 2.15 -24.55
N ILE A 145 3.10 2.35 -25.33
CA ILE A 145 3.13 2.22 -26.80
C ILE A 145 3.12 3.63 -27.36
N GLU A 146 4.12 3.95 -28.18
CA GLU A 146 4.22 5.25 -28.83
C GLU A 146 3.71 5.19 -30.27
N ASN A 147 3.04 6.29 -30.69
CA ASN A 147 2.68 6.55 -32.08
C ASN A 147 3.17 7.94 -32.44
N GLU A 148 4.35 7.98 -33.04
CA GLU A 148 5.05 9.21 -33.41
C GLU A 148 4.25 10.04 -34.42
N ALA A 149 3.66 9.39 -35.45
CA ALA A 149 2.89 10.06 -36.48
C ALA A 149 1.67 10.83 -35.91
N GLN A 150 1.17 10.46 -34.75
CA GLN A 150 0.03 11.08 -34.09
C GLN A 150 0.42 11.82 -32.81
N LEU A 151 1.70 11.91 -32.48
CA LEU A 151 2.22 12.45 -31.22
C LEU A 151 1.45 11.91 -30.00
N ARG A 152 1.26 10.58 -29.99
CA ARG A 152 0.41 9.90 -29.01
C ARG A 152 1.17 8.82 -28.26
N LEU A 153 0.97 8.79 -26.93
CA LEU A 153 1.44 7.73 -26.06
C LEU A 153 0.23 6.98 -25.47
N THR A 154 0.36 5.68 -25.37
CA THR A 154 -0.62 4.83 -24.70
C THR A 154 0.06 4.09 -23.57
N LEU A 155 -0.32 4.38 -22.34
CA LEU A 155 0.19 3.71 -21.13
C LEU A 155 -0.59 2.42 -20.89
N ASN A 156 0.10 1.28 -20.90
CA ASN A 156 -0.49 -0.05 -20.76
C ASN A 156 -0.19 -0.69 -19.40
N LYS A 157 1.04 -0.53 -18.90
CA LYS A 157 1.45 -1.08 -17.60
C LYS A 157 2.12 0.00 -16.76
N VAL A 158 1.97 -0.15 -15.46
CA VAL A 158 2.54 0.76 -14.47
C VAL A 158 3.18 -0.03 -13.34
N PRO A 159 4.13 0.58 -12.61
CA PRO A 159 4.61 -0.01 -11.35
C PRO A 159 3.43 -0.32 -10.42
N ALA A 160 3.40 -1.50 -9.85
CA ALA A 160 2.29 -1.93 -8.97
C ALA A 160 2.03 -0.95 -7.82
N ILE A 161 3.10 -0.37 -7.27
CA ILE A 161 3.04 0.61 -6.19
C ILE A 161 2.33 1.92 -6.60
N LEU A 162 2.35 2.28 -7.89
CA LEU A 162 1.74 3.51 -8.40
C LEU A 162 0.33 3.33 -8.96
N ARG A 163 -0.21 2.10 -8.98
CA ARG A 163 -1.51 1.81 -9.60
C ARG A 163 -2.66 2.67 -9.08
N THR A 164 -2.63 3.05 -7.81
CA THR A 164 -3.70 3.85 -7.16
C THR A 164 -3.49 5.34 -7.26
N GLN A 165 -2.39 5.78 -7.89
CA GLN A 165 -2.05 7.18 -8.06
C GLN A 165 -2.76 7.80 -9.29
N ASN A 166 -2.80 9.11 -9.35
CA ASN A 166 -3.26 9.82 -10.55
C ASN A 166 -2.19 9.75 -11.64
N LEU A 167 -2.20 8.64 -12.40
CA LEU A 167 -1.20 8.35 -13.43
C LEU A 167 -1.14 9.41 -14.52
N GLN A 168 -2.28 10.00 -14.87
CA GLN A 168 -2.33 11.08 -15.88
C GLN A 168 -1.57 12.30 -15.39
N LYS A 169 -1.81 12.72 -14.14
CA LYS A 169 -1.07 13.82 -13.51
C LYS A 169 0.42 13.51 -13.44
N CYS A 170 0.79 12.31 -12.99
CA CYS A 170 2.19 11.90 -12.89
C CYS A 170 2.93 12.03 -14.23
N VAL A 171 2.37 11.45 -15.31
CA VAL A 171 3.01 11.49 -16.63
C VAL A 171 3.08 12.90 -17.21
N VAL A 172 1.99 13.66 -17.16
CA VAL A 172 1.96 15.02 -17.69
C VAL A 172 2.93 15.94 -16.96
N SER A 173 3.00 15.85 -15.62
CA SER A 173 3.97 16.64 -14.83
C SER A 173 5.42 16.31 -15.19
N GLN A 174 5.75 15.02 -15.38
CA GLN A 174 7.10 14.61 -15.79
C GLN A 174 7.49 15.19 -17.15
N LEU A 175 6.56 15.14 -18.13
CA LEU A 175 6.80 15.66 -19.48
C LEU A 175 6.87 17.18 -19.54
N ALA A 176 6.41 17.88 -18.51
CA ALA A 176 6.52 19.34 -18.39
C ALA A 176 7.89 19.79 -17.85
N GLU A 177 8.63 18.89 -17.19
CA GLU A 177 9.92 19.20 -16.55
C GLU A 177 11.10 18.75 -17.42
N HIS A 178 12.20 19.51 -17.33
CA HIS A 178 13.46 19.15 -17.97
C HIS A 178 14.31 18.35 -17.01
N LEU A 179 14.29 17.03 -17.16
CA LEU A 179 14.96 16.07 -16.27
C LEU A 179 16.16 15.44 -17.01
N GLU A 180 17.34 15.57 -16.41
CA GLU A 180 18.59 15.18 -17.06
C GLU A 180 19.07 13.79 -16.65
N ASN A 181 18.60 13.29 -15.50
CA ASN A 181 19.05 12.03 -14.95
C ASN A 181 17.92 11.28 -14.21
N MET A 182 18.16 10.00 -13.91
CA MET A 182 17.19 9.14 -13.22
C MET A 182 16.86 9.60 -11.79
N PRO A 183 17.81 10.05 -10.95
CA PRO A 183 17.49 10.59 -9.61
C PRO A 183 16.55 11.79 -9.66
N ASP A 184 16.76 12.74 -10.58
CA ASP A 184 15.89 13.93 -10.74
C ASP A 184 14.50 13.49 -11.20
N PHE A 185 14.43 12.55 -12.16
CA PHE A 185 13.17 11.96 -12.61
C PHE A 185 12.38 11.34 -11.46
N LEU A 186 13.01 10.53 -10.63
CA LEU A 186 12.34 9.90 -9.48
C LEU A 186 11.91 10.92 -8.44
N THR A 187 12.73 11.91 -8.16
CA THR A 187 12.40 12.98 -7.22
C THR A 187 11.18 13.76 -7.70
N ALA A 188 11.16 14.17 -8.96
CA ALA A 188 10.03 14.86 -9.59
C ALA A 188 8.78 13.98 -9.58
N LEU A 189 8.91 12.69 -9.94
CA LEU A 189 7.79 11.73 -9.91
C LEU A 189 7.21 11.62 -8.50
N CYS A 190 8.05 11.44 -7.48
CA CYS A 190 7.60 11.33 -6.09
C CYS A 190 6.90 12.59 -5.58
N HIS A 191 7.26 13.77 -6.07
CA HIS A 191 6.57 15.02 -5.74
C HIS A 191 5.14 15.10 -6.30
N THR A 192 4.83 14.33 -7.35
CA THR A 192 3.47 14.31 -7.93
C THR A 192 2.54 13.31 -7.22
N LEU A 193 3.11 12.40 -6.41
CA LEU A 193 2.35 11.35 -5.77
C LEU A 193 1.53 11.86 -4.57
N GLU A 194 0.36 11.28 -4.42
CA GLU A 194 -0.49 11.51 -3.25
C GLU A 194 -0.08 10.55 -2.13
N MET A 195 0.32 11.12 -0.98
CA MET A 195 0.68 10.31 0.18
C MET A 195 -0.57 9.75 0.83
N LYS A 196 -0.58 8.44 1.06
CA LYS A 196 -1.71 7.77 1.73
C LYS A 196 -1.70 8.14 3.21
N PRO A 197 -2.85 8.54 3.79
CA PRO A 197 -2.93 8.76 5.22
C PRO A 197 -2.74 7.44 5.98
N ILE A 198 -1.81 7.42 6.92
CA ILE A 198 -1.57 6.28 7.81
C ILE A 198 -2.24 6.58 9.14
N GLN A 199 -3.23 5.78 9.51
CA GLN A 199 -4.04 5.98 10.71
C GLN A 199 -3.76 4.95 11.81
N VAL A 200 -3.11 3.86 11.47
CA VAL A 200 -2.85 2.74 12.37
C VAL A 200 -1.35 2.53 12.52
N LEU A 201 -0.90 2.31 13.76
CA LEU A 201 0.53 2.05 14.04
C LEU A 201 1.06 0.84 13.25
N ALA A 202 0.25 -0.22 13.09
CA ALA A 202 0.65 -1.40 12.34
C ALA A 202 1.02 -1.09 10.89
N ASP A 203 0.27 -0.20 10.21
CA ASP A 203 0.57 0.22 8.84
C ASP A 203 1.87 1.02 8.76
N ALA A 204 2.11 1.89 9.76
CA ALA A 204 3.35 2.66 9.86
C ALA A 204 4.57 1.74 10.09
N VAL A 205 4.43 0.72 10.92
CA VAL A 205 5.48 -0.31 11.17
C VAL A 205 5.74 -1.11 9.91
N SER A 206 4.69 -1.52 9.19
CA SER A 206 4.82 -2.25 7.93
C SER A 206 5.58 -1.43 6.88
N LEU A 207 5.24 -0.15 6.74
CA LEU A 207 5.95 0.77 5.84
C LEU A 207 7.42 0.94 6.23
N LEU A 208 7.71 1.10 7.53
CA LEU A 208 9.08 1.21 8.04
C LEU A 208 9.89 -0.05 7.70
N SER A 209 9.36 -1.23 8.05
CA SER A 209 10.03 -2.51 7.80
C SER A 209 10.24 -2.79 6.31
N GLU A 210 9.28 -2.44 5.47
CA GLU A 210 9.40 -2.56 4.02
C GLU A 210 10.48 -1.62 3.49
N THR A 211 10.51 -0.37 3.97
CA THR A 211 11.53 0.60 3.58
C THR A 211 12.93 0.14 4.03
N GLU A 212 13.08 -0.33 5.28
CA GLU A 212 14.34 -0.85 5.79
C GLU A 212 14.87 -2.03 4.97
N ARG A 213 13.98 -2.93 4.53
CA ARG A 213 14.35 -4.06 3.66
C ARG A 213 14.88 -3.63 2.29
N LEU A 214 14.42 -2.48 1.79
CA LEU A 214 14.82 -1.93 0.49
C LEU A 214 16.10 -1.11 0.57
N LEU A 215 16.56 -0.75 1.80
CA LEU A 215 17.74 0.08 1.97
C LEU A 215 19.00 -0.63 1.47
N ASN A 216 19.79 0.12 0.73
CA ASN A 216 21.16 -0.20 0.41
C ASN A 216 22.11 0.81 1.07
N LYS A 217 23.42 0.58 0.95
CA LYS A 217 24.43 1.46 1.58
C LYS A 217 24.29 2.94 1.16
N THR A 218 23.93 3.19 -0.09
CA THR A 218 23.80 4.54 -0.64
C THR A 218 22.61 5.30 -0.04
N HIS A 219 21.50 4.58 0.24
CA HIS A 219 20.28 5.19 0.77
C HIS A 219 20.21 5.22 2.29
N GLN A 220 21.15 4.54 2.97
CA GLN A 220 21.21 4.54 4.44
C GLN A 220 21.38 5.95 5.01
N GLU A 221 22.22 6.77 4.41
CA GLU A 221 22.40 8.15 4.84
C GLU A 221 21.11 8.96 4.70
N LYS A 222 20.42 8.83 3.55
CA LYS A 222 19.14 9.50 3.31
C LYS A 222 18.08 9.06 4.34
N PHE A 223 18.01 7.78 4.65
CA PHE A 223 17.13 7.24 5.68
C PHE A 223 17.46 7.83 7.06
N ASN A 224 18.74 7.88 7.43
CA ASN A 224 19.19 8.43 8.71
C ASN A 224 18.84 9.92 8.86
N THR A 225 18.81 10.69 7.77
CA THR A 225 18.39 12.11 7.82
C THR A 225 16.91 12.29 8.17
N LEU A 226 16.08 11.24 8.00
CA LEU A 226 14.68 11.26 8.38
C LEU A 226 14.48 11.12 9.89
N LEU A 227 15.47 10.56 10.61
CA LEU A 227 15.46 10.37 12.06
C LEU A 227 15.80 11.68 12.75
N LYS A 228 14.80 12.35 13.34
CA LYS A 228 14.99 13.56 14.12
C LYS A 228 15.07 13.22 15.59
N PRO A 229 16.24 13.36 16.25
CA PRO A 229 16.37 13.04 17.67
C PRO A 229 15.50 13.95 18.52
N ILE A 230 14.90 13.36 19.57
CA ILE A 230 14.12 14.10 20.57
C ILE A 230 14.98 14.25 21.82
N ASN A 231 15.14 15.48 22.28
CA ASN A 231 15.76 15.75 23.56
C ASN A 231 14.67 15.88 24.64
N TRP A 232 14.59 14.89 25.54
CA TRP A 232 13.67 14.88 26.67
C TRP A 232 14.19 15.58 27.92
N GLN A 233 15.49 15.86 28.01
CA GLN A 233 16.13 16.41 29.20
C GLN A 233 15.45 17.67 29.76
N PRO A 234 15.01 18.63 28.91
CA PRO A 234 14.35 19.83 29.43
C PRO A 234 13.03 19.53 30.16
N PHE A 235 12.37 18.42 29.81
CA PHE A 235 11.07 18.03 30.39
C PHE A 235 11.23 17.14 31.63
N LEU A 236 12.38 16.47 31.77
CA LEU A 236 12.66 15.60 32.91
C LEU A 236 13.22 16.36 34.11
N SER A 237 13.80 17.53 33.87
CA SER A 237 14.35 18.39 34.95
C SER A 237 13.26 19.06 35.78
N ASP A 238 12.01 19.07 35.30
CA ASP A 238 10.87 19.69 35.99
C ASP A 238 9.98 18.63 36.71
N LEU A 239 10.37 17.35 36.68
CA LEU A 239 9.71 16.23 37.37
C LEU A 239 10.41 15.88 38.66
#